data_e3b166cb08e3a91a54aedf3797d8d2d0
#
_entry.id   e3b166cb08e3a91a54aedf3797d8d2d0
#
_cell.length_a   1.000
_cell.length_b   1.000
_cell.length_c   1.000
_cell.angle_alpha   90.00
_cell.angle_beta   90.00
_cell.angle_gamma   90.00
#
_symmetry.space_group_name_H-M   'P 1'
#
loop_
_entity.id
_entity.type
_entity.pdbx_description
1 polymer ?
#
loop_
_entity_poly.entity_id
_entity_poly.type
_entity_poly.pdbx_seq_one_letter_code
_entity_poly.pdbx_strand_id
1 'polypeptide(L)'
;MEKYETIKAVGDGTFGSVTKARVKATNEIVAIKKLKAQFKSWDEAMKLREVKSLRKLNHHNIVKLKEVVRQKDSLFFVFEFMEKNLYEIISKNVTAPTESEIKLMTYDTLQGLAACHKNGYFHRDLKPENLLINNQQVVKLADFGLAREIRSRPPFTEYVSTRWYRAPELLLCSPSYSSPIDIFAMGCILAEMYLLRPLAPGNSEADQLMKLCLVLGTPPADW
;
A
#
# COMPACT_ATOMS: atom_id res chain seq x y z
N MET A 1 -6.57 8.68 -23.19
CA MET A 1 -5.20 9.04 -22.74
C MET A 1 -4.66 10.32 -23.38
N GLU A 2 -5.24 10.81 -24.47
CA GLU A 2 -4.75 11.99 -25.22
C GLU A 2 -4.65 13.30 -24.41
N LYS A 3 -5.46 13.43 -23.35
CA LYS A 3 -5.44 14.60 -22.44
C LYS A 3 -4.25 14.62 -21.47
N TYR A 4 -3.45 13.56 -21.44
CA TYR A 4 -2.27 13.44 -20.58
C TYR A 4 -0.99 13.51 -21.42
N GLU A 5 -0.02 14.25 -20.91
CA GLU A 5 1.34 14.31 -21.43
C GLU A 5 2.26 13.55 -20.46
N THR A 6 2.93 12.51 -20.95
CA THR A 6 3.89 11.73 -20.17
C THR A 6 5.13 12.56 -19.88
N ILE A 7 5.56 12.60 -18.60
CA ILE A 7 6.77 13.29 -18.17
C ILE A 7 7.91 12.29 -18.01
N LYS A 8 7.72 11.28 -17.13
CA LYS A 8 8.73 10.23 -16.88
C LYS A 8 8.10 8.98 -16.27
N ALA A 9 8.76 7.83 -16.45
CA ALA A 9 8.46 6.63 -15.67
C ALA A 9 8.84 6.86 -14.21
N VAL A 10 8.00 6.37 -13.28
CA VAL A 10 8.21 6.47 -11.83
C VAL A 10 8.58 5.11 -11.24
N GLY A 11 7.93 4.05 -11.71
CA GLY A 11 8.20 2.70 -11.24
C GLY A 11 7.52 1.63 -12.09
N ASP A 12 8.02 0.40 -12.01
CA ASP A 12 7.39 -0.80 -12.56
C ASP A 12 7.23 -1.82 -11.44
N GLY A 13 6.01 -1.99 -10.97
CA GLY A 13 5.67 -2.89 -9.87
C GLY A 13 5.01 -4.19 -10.36
N THR A 14 4.66 -5.04 -9.40
CA THR A 14 4.01 -6.34 -9.66
C THR A 14 2.72 -6.20 -10.46
N PHE A 15 1.93 -5.16 -10.18
CA PHE A 15 0.59 -4.97 -10.75
C PHE A 15 0.56 -4.04 -11.97
N GLY A 16 1.65 -3.31 -12.27
CA GLY A 16 1.68 -2.38 -13.38
C GLY A 16 2.81 -1.38 -13.33
N SER A 17 2.97 -0.63 -14.42
CA SER A 17 3.92 0.47 -14.51
C SER A 17 3.26 1.80 -14.13
N VAL A 18 4.00 2.65 -13.42
CA VAL A 18 3.53 3.98 -13.00
C VAL A 18 4.33 5.06 -13.72
N THR A 19 3.61 6.02 -14.28
CA THR A 19 4.17 7.14 -15.05
C THR A 19 3.68 8.46 -14.44
N LYS A 20 4.61 9.40 -14.22
CA LYS A 20 4.29 10.80 -13.93
C LYS A 20 3.84 11.47 -15.22
N ALA A 21 2.68 12.13 -15.19
CA ALA A 21 2.11 12.80 -16.34
C ALA A 21 1.53 14.16 -15.95
N ARG A 22 1.29 15.00 -16.96
CA ARG A 22 0.64 16.30 -16.83
C ARG A 22 -0.71 16.26 -17.53
N VAL A 23 -1.73 16.79 -16.88
CA VAL A 23 -3.03 17.06 -17.51
C VAL A 23 -2.89 18.29 -18.40
N LYS A 24 -3.01 18.17 -19.73
CA LYS A 24 -2.76 19.26 -20.70
C LYS A 24 -3.62 20.50 -20.46
N ALA A 25 -4.87 20.31 -20.03
CA ALA A 25 -5.82 21.43 -19.84
C ALA A 25 -5.56 22.23 -18.55
N THR A 26 -5.05 21.61 -17.50
CA THR A 26 -4.93 22.23 -16.17
C THR A 26 -3.49 22.35 -15.68
N ASN A 27 -2.52 21.77 -16.40
CA ASN A 27 -1.14 21.61 -15.97
C ASN A 27 -0.95 20.79 -14.66
N GLU A 28 -2.02 20.17 -14.17
CA GLU A 28 -1.96 19.35 -12.97
C GLU A 28 -1.06 18.12 -13.17
N ILE A 29 -0.23 17.82 -12.18
CA ILE A 29 0.62 16.62 -12.20
C ILE A 29 -0.15 15.45 -11.59
N VAL A 30 -0.12 14.31 -12.28
CA VAL A 30 -0.82 13.07 -11.90
C VAL A 30 0.11 11.86 -12.01
N ALA A 31 -0.23 10.79 -11.30
CA ALA A 31 0.37 9.48 -11.46
C ALA A 31 -0.58 8.57 -12.25
N ILE A 32 -0.09 7.98 -13.34
CA ILE A 32 -0.86 7.06 -14.17
C ILE A 32 -0.30 5.66 -14.02
N LYS A 33 -1.07 4.76 -13.36
CA LYS A 33 -0.77 3.33 -13.23
C LYS A 33 -1.42 2.58 -14.39
N LYS A 34 -0.61 1.99 -15.27
CA LYS A 34 -1.06 1.07 -16.33
C LYS A 34 -1.03 -0.34 -15.77
N LEU A 35 -2.17 -1.04 -15.75
CA LEU A 35 -2.22 -2.43 -15.31
C LEU A 35 -1.59 -3.37 -16.35
N LYS A 36 -0.89 -4.42 -15.88
CA LYS A 36 -0.32 -5.48 -16.74
C LYS A 36 -1.40 -6.38 -17.35
N ALA A 37 -2.52 -6.57 -16.65
CA ALA A 37 -3.65 -7.34 -17.13
C ALA A 37 -4.39 -6.65 -18.27
N GLN A 38 -4.93 -7.45 -19.19
CA GLN A 38 -5.80 -6.98 -20.27
C GLN A 38 -7.27 -7.11 -19.86
N PHE A 39 -8.12 -6.18 -20.31
CA PHE A 39 -9.53 -6.11 -19.96
C PHE A 39 -10.38 -5.97 -21.20
N LYS A 40 -11.16 -7.00 -21.52
CA LYS A 40 -12.00 -7.04 -22.74
C LYS A 40 -13.21 -6.12 -22.64
N SER A 41 -13.73 -5.86 -21.43
CA SER A 41 -14.90 -5.02 -21.23
C SER A 41 -14.69 -4.01 -20.07
N TRP A 42 -15.53 -2.96 -20.07
CA TRP A 42 -15.59 -2.00 -18.97
C TRP A 42 -16.12 -2.65 -17.69
N ASP A 43 -17.09 -3.54 -17.81
CA ASP A 43 -17.70 -4.25 -16.67
C ASP A 43 -16.67 -5.14 -15.96
N GLU A 44 -15.77 -5.78 -16.71
CA GLU A 44 -14.65 -6.53 -16.13
C GLU A 44 -13.71 -5.62 -15.33
N ALA A 45 -13.34 -4.48 -15.90
CA ALA A 45 -12.50 -3.49 -15.24
C ALA A 45 -13.14 -2.96 -13.93
N MET A 46 -14.44 -2.69 -13.93
CA MET A 46 -15.18 -2.19 -12.77
C MET A 46 -15.38 -3.24 -11.67
N LYS A 47 -15.18 -4.53 -11.96
CA LYS A 47 -15.19 -5.60 -10.96
C LYS A 47 -13.89 -5.73 -10.19
N LEU A 48 -12.81 -5.07 -10.62
CA LEU A 48 -11.53 -5.07 -9.90
C LEU A 48 -11.71 -4.58 -8.47
N ARG A 49 -11.05 -5.27 -7.55
CA ARG A 49 -11.07 -4.94 -6.12
C ARG A 49 -10.52 -3.55 -5.85
N GLU A 50 -9.40 -3.20 -6.50
CA GLU A 50 -8.76 -1.89 -6.40
C GLU A 50 -9.73 -0.77 -6.82
N VAL A 51 -10.50 -0.95 -7.90
CA VAL A 51 -11.53 0.02 -8.32
C VAL A 51 -12.66 0.11 -7.30
N LYS A 52 -13.16 -1.04 -6.84
CA LYS A 52 -14.27 -1.09 -5.87
C LYS A 52 -13.91 -0.46 -4.54
N SER A 53 -12.72 -0.76 -3.99
CA SER A 53 -12.24 -0.19 -2.74
C SER A 53 -11.99 1.31 -2.88
N LEU A 54 -11.21 1.75 -3.88
CA LEU A 54 -10.85 3.15 -4.06
C LEU A 54 -12.04 4.07 -4.38
N ARG A 55 -13.10 3.55 -4.99
CA ARG A 55 -14.34 4.34 -5.19
C ARG A 55 -15.11 4.59 -3.90
N LYS A 56 -14.98 3.73 -2.89
CA LYS A 56 -15.61 3.87 -1.58
C LYS A 56 -14.73 4.60 -0.57
N LEU A 57 -13.41 4.54 -0.77
CA LEU A 57 -12.43 5.12 0.13
C LEU A 57 -12.09 6.56 -0.33
N ASN A 58 -12.72 7.54 0.31
CA ASN A 58 -12.40 8.96 0.12
C ASN A 58 -11.95 9.54 1.46
N HIS A 59 -10.66 9.69 1.65
CA HIS A 59 -10.05 10.19 2.88
C HIS A 59 -8.75 10.94 2.58
N HIS A 60 -8.41 11.93 3.45
CA HIS A 60 -7.21 12.76 3.29
C HIS A 60 -5.92 11.91 3.26
N ASN A 61 -5.87 10.85 4.04
CA ASN A 61 -4.71 9.94 4.13
C ASN A 61 -4.85 8.68 3.26
N ILE A 62 -5.64 8.73 2.20
CA ILE A 62 -5.73 7.70 1.15
C ILE A 62 -5.52 8.37 -0.20
N VAL A 63 -4.63 7.80 -1.04
CA VAL A 63 -4.32 8.34 -2.37
C VAL A 63 -5.59 8.39 -3.22
N LYS A 64 -5.92 9.58 -3.72
CA LYS A 64 -7.16 9.82 -4.45
C LYS A 64 -7.09 9.26 -5.86
N LEU A 65 -7.97 8.32 -6.18
CA LEU A 65 -8.25 7.90 -7.54
C LEU A 65 -9.06 9.00 -8.24
N LYS A 66 -8.49 9.66 -9.25
CA LYS A 66 -9.14 10.74 -10.01
C LYS A 66 -10.03 10.19 -11.10
N GLU A 67 -9.51 9.23 -11.87
CA GLU A 67 -10.30 8.56 -12.90
C GLU A 67 -9.72 7.18 -13.25
N VAL A 68 -10.56 6.37 -13.91
CA VAL A 68 -10.19 5.12 -14.55
C VAL A 68 -10.39 5.28 -16.04
N VAL A 69 -9.36 5.02 -16.83
CA VAL A 69 -9.40 5.13 -18.30
C VAL A 69 -9.14 3.76 -18.91
N ARG A 70 -10.01 3.31 -19.81
CA ARG A 70 -9.77 2.15 -20.65
C ARG A 70 -9.41 2.62 -22.06
N GLN A 71 -8.28 2.14 -22.58
CA GLN A 71 -7.87 2.39 -23.96
C GLN A 71 -7.47 1.06 -24.60
N LYS A 72 -8.23 0.61 -25.60
CA LYS A 72 -8.18 -0.75 -26.14
C LYS A 72 -8.37 -1.76 -24.99
N ASP A 73 -7.47 -2.71 -24.84
CA ASP A 73 -7.51 -3.72 -23.78
C ASP A 73 -6.69 -3.34 -22.54
N SER A 74 -6.11 -2.14 -22.52
CA SER A 74 -5.34 -1.64 -21.38
C SER A 74 -6.19 -0.77 -20.47
N LEU A 75 -5.99 -0.94 -19.15
CA LEU A 75 -6.64 -0.16 -18.11
C LEU A 75 -5.62 0.74 -17.43
N PHE A 76 -5.99 2.00 -17.23
CA PHE A 76 -5.17 3.02 -16.61
C PHE A 76 -5.92 3.62 -15.42
N PHE A 77 -5.25 3.70 -14.28
CA PHE A 77 -5.73 4.42 -13.11
C PHE A 77 -4.98 5.73 -13.00
N VAL A 78 -5.70 6.82 -12.89
CA VAL A 78 -5.13 8.16 -12.72
C VAL A 78 -5.30 8.57 -11.27
N PHE A 79 -4.20 8.76 -10.58
CA PHE A 79 -4.13 9.18 -9.19
C PHE A 79 -3.58 10.60 -9.06
N GLU A 80 -3.82 11.23 -7.91
CA GLU A 80 -3.01 12.37 -7.50
C GLU A 80 -1.53 11.97 -7.47
N PHE A 81 -0.64 12.91 -7.77
CA PHE A 81 0.79 12.62 -7.75
C PHE A 81 1.37 12.82 -6.34
N MET A 82 2.18 11.86 -5.93
CA MET A 82 2.91 11.90 -4.67
C MET A 82 4.41 11.90 -4.97
N GLU A 83 5.19 12.69 -4.24
CA GLU A 83 6.59 12.99 -4.57
C GLU A 83 7.54 11.86 -4.24
N LYS A 84 7.31 11.19 -3.11
CA LYS A 84 8.19 10.13 -2.58
C LYS A 84 7.38 9.13 -1.78
N ASN A 85 7.98 8.02 -1.41
CA ASN A 85 7.43 7.06 -0.48
C ASN A 85 8.26 6.99 0.81
N LEU A 86 7.73 6.35 1.85
CA LEU A 86 8.41 6.24 3.13
C LEU A 86 9.71 5.41 3.03
N TYR A 87 9.75 4.39 2.16
CA TYR A 87 10.98 3.62 1.93
C TYR A 87 12.13 4.51 1.45
N GLU A 88 11.85 5.48 0.57
CA GLU A 88 12.86 6.43 0.11
C GLU A 88 13.37 7.34 1.23
N ILE A 89 12.53 7.68 2.20
CA ILE A 89 12.95 8.45 3.36
C ILE A 89 13.85 7.61 4.26
N ILE A 90 13.48 6.38 4.56
CA ILE A 90 14.23 5.50 5.46
C ILE A 90 15.57 5.08 4.81
N SER A 91 15.56 4.70 3.52
CA SER A 91 16.73 4.08 2.86
C SER A 91 17.74 5.08 2.30
N LYS A 92 17.31 6.29 1.91
CA LYS A 92 18.16 7.28 1.21
C LYS A 92 18.61 8.43 2.09
N ASN A 93 18.03 8.59 3.27
CA ASN A 93 18.35 9.73 4.11
C ASN A 93 19.64 9.51 4.91
N VAL A 94 20.55 10.46 4.77
CA VAL A 94 21.72 10.61 5.63
C VAL A 94 21.30 10.98 7.07
N THR A 95 20.09 11.51 7.23
CA THR A 95 19.53 11.95 8.52
C THR A 95 18.24 11.20 8.80
N ALA A 96 18.16 10.55 9.96
CA ALA A 96 16.92 9.91 10.43
C ALA A 96 15.79 10.94 10.56
N PRO A 97 14.54 10.56 10.28
CA PRO A 97 13.39 11.40 10.57
C PRO A 97 13.35 11.77 12.06
N THR A 98 12.98 13.00 12.36
CA THR A 98 12.79 13.45 13.74
C THR A 98 11.61 12.73 14.40
N GLU A 99 11.60 12.70 15.73
CA GLU A 99 10.48 12.10 16.48
C GLU A 99 9.12 12.74 16.10
N SER A 100 9.11 14.06 15.86
CA SER A 100 7.90 14.76 15.43
C SER A 100 7.42 14.32 14.05
N GLU A 101 8.34 14.13 13.11
CA GLU A 101 8.00 13.61 11.77
C GLU A 101 7.49 12.16 11.85
N ILE A 102 8.14 11.29 12.66
CA ILE A 102 7.67 9.92 12.87
C ILE A 102 6.26 9.90 13.47
N LYS A 103 5.98 10.76 14.46
CA LYS A 103 4.64 10.88 15.05
C LYS A 103 3.60 11.30 14.02
N LEU A 104 3.88 12.30 13.18
CA LEU A 104 2.97 12.76 12.14
C LEU A 104 2.74 11.66 11.07
N MET A 105 3.79 11.04 10.58
CA MET A 105 3.67 9.96 9.59
C MET A 105 2.89 8.76 10.15
N THR A 106 3.10 8.41 11.42
CA THR A 106 2.34 7.37 12.11
C THR A 106 0.87 7.75 12.25
N TYR A 107 0.59 8.97 12.68
CA TYR A 107 -0.77 9.48 12.84
C TYR A 107 -1.52 9.44 11.50
N ASP A 108 -0.95 9.99 10.44
CA ASP A 108 -1.55 10.01 9.10
C ASP A 108 -1.85 8.59 8.60
N THR A 109 -0.90 7.67 8.76
CA THR A 109 -1.07 6.27 8.35
C THR A 109 -2.21 5.61 9.11
N LEU A 110 -2.28 5.79 10.44
CA LEU A 110 -3.35 5.24 11.26
C LEU A 110 -4.71 5.87 10.94
N GLN A 111 -4.80 7.15 10.60
CA GLN A 111 -6.03 7.79 10.13
C GLN A 111 -6.52 7.17 8.80
N GLY A 112 -5.59 6.94 7.85
CA GLY A 112 -5.91 6.25 6.61
C GLY A 112 -6.39 4.82 6.84
N LEU A 113 -5.74 4.05 7.72
CA LEU A 113 -6.16 2.69 8.09
C LEU A 113 -7.53 2.69 8.80
N ALA A 114 -7.75 3.61 9.74
CA ALA A 114 -9.05 3.74 10.42
C ALA A 114 -10.17 4.01 9.43
N ALA A 115 -9.95 4.91 8.46
CA ALA A 115 -10.92 5.16 7.39
C ALA A 115 -11.16 3.92 6.52
N CYS A 116 -10.11 3.18 6.18
CA CYS A 116 -10.19 1.93 5.41
C CYS A 116 -11.02 0.87 6.16
N HIS A 117 -10.67 0.59 7.42
CA HIS A 117 -11.33 -0.40 8.27
C HIS A 117 -12.79 -0.04 8.57
N LYS A 118 -13.08 1.24 8.85
CA LYS A 118 -14.45 1.74 9.05
C LYS A 118 -15.34 1.54 7.83
N ASN A 119 -14.77 1.64 6.63
CA ASN A 119 -15.47 1.37 5.37
C ASN A 119 -15.54 -0.12 5.01
N GLY A 120 -15.11 -1.01 5.91
CA GLY A 120 -15.21 -2.45 5.74
C GLY A 120 -14.12 -3.09 4.89
N TYR A 121 -12.99 -2.39 4.67
CA TYR A 121 -11.82 -2.90 3.93
C TYR A 121 -10.61 -3.01 4.84
N PHE A 122 -9.67 -3.90 4.52
CA PHE A 122 -8.33 -3.90 5.06
C PHE A 122 -7.30 -4.01 3.94
N HIS A 123 -6.13 -3.42 4.16
CA HIS A 123 -5.15 -3.13 3.11
C HIS A 123 -4.41 -4.39 2.64
N ARG A 124 -3.90 -5.19 3.57
CA ARG A 124 -3.19 -6.47 3.36
C ARG A 124 -1.76 -6.36 2.82
N ASP A 125 -1.34 -5.24 2.31
CA ASP A 125 0.03 -5.03 1.76
C ASP A 125 0.63 -3.73 2.28
N LEU A 126 0.49 -3.48 3.58
CA LEU A 126 1.09 -2.30 4.20
C LEU A 126 2.61 -2.50 4.31
N LYS A 127 3.35 -1.55 3.74
CA LYS A 127 4.81 -1.49 3.72
C LYS A 127 5.27 -0.07 3.40
N PRO A 128 6.53 0.30 3.68
CA PRO A 128 7.02 1.66 3.45
C PRO A 128 6.85 2.17 2.01
N GLU A 129 6.94 1.29 1.01
CA GLU A 129 6.75 1.65 -0.40
C GLU A 129 5.31 2.07 -0.73
N ASN A 130 4.32 1.60 0.04
CA ASN A 130 2.90 1.89 -0.13
C ASN A 130 2.41 3.06 0.73
N LEU A 131 3.30 3.69 1.50
CA LEU A 131 3.07 4.93 2.24
C LEU A 131 3.66 6.09 1.44
N LEU A 132 2.83 6.78 0.69
CA LEU A 132 3.26 7.87 -0.19
C LEU A 132 3.15 9.22 0.53
N ILE A 133 4.06 10.13 0.20
CA ILE A 133 4.21 11.42 0.87
C ILE A 133 4.18 12.52 -0.18
N ASN A 134 3.35 13.52 0.06
CA ASN A 134 3.24 14.70 -0.81
C ASN A 134 4.17 15.85 -0.36
N ASN A 135 4.19 16.94 -1.13
CA ASN A 135 4.98 18.13 -0.83
C ASN A 135 4.65 18.78 0.53
N GLN A 136 3.45 18.54 1.07
CA GLN A 136 3.02 19.05 2.37
C GLN A 136 3.38 18.11 3.52
N GLN A 137 4.19 17.08 3.27
CA GLN A 137 4.60 16.05 4.21
C GLN A 137 3.43 15.17 4.75
N VAL A 138 2.28 15.18 4.06
CA VAL A 138 1.14 14.33 4.39
C VAL A 138 1.35 12.92 3.85
N VAL A 139 1.18 11.91 4.72
CA VAL A 139 1.25 10.50 4.32
C VAL A 139 -0.12 10.01 3.85
N LYS A 140 -0.14 9.27 2.75
CA LYS A 140 -1.33 8.65 2.20
C LYS A 140 -1.09 7.18 1.86
N LEU A 141 -2.07 6.34 2.19
CA LEU A 141 -2.09 4.92 1.81
C LEU A 141 -2.28 4.77 0.30
N ALA A 142 -1.48 3.91 -0.32
CA ALA A 142 -1.54 3.61 -1.75
C ALA A 142 -1.54 2.10 -2.00
N ASP A 143 -1.84 1.70 -3.23
CA ASP A 143 -1.84 0.32 -3.73
C ASP A 143 -2.83 -0.63 -3.05
N PHE A 144 -4.11 -0.37 -3.28
CA PHE A 144 -5.23 -1.21 -2.81
C PHE A 144 -5.48 -2.48 -3.65
N GLY A 145 -4.52 -2.90 -4.48
CA GLY A 145 -4.63 -4.08 -5.35
C GLY A 145 -4.86 -5.39 -4.60
N LEU A 146 -4.37 -5.48 -3.37
CA LEU A 146 -4.57 -6.63 -2.48
C LEU A 146 -5.66 -6.41 -1.42
N ALA A 147 -6.26 -5.22 -1.34
CA ALA A 147 -7.30 -4.91 -0.36
C ALA A 147 -8.49 -5.87 -0.43
N ARG A 148 -9.09 -6.15 0.72
CA ARG A 148 -10.24 -7.06 0.87
C ARG A 148 -11.33 -6.46 1.75
N GLU A 149 -12.55 -6.89 1.51
CA GLU A 149 -13.66 -6.62 2.41
C GLU A 149 -13.50 -7.44 3.70
N ILE A 150 -13.65 -6.81 4.87
CA ILE A 150 -13.53 -7.45 6.19
C ILE A 150 -14.53 -8.61 6.33
N ARG A 151 -15.71 -8.51 5.69
CA ARG A 151 -16.76 -9.54 5.68
C ARG A 151 -16.58 -10.60 4.58
N SER A 152 -15.50 -10.56 3.79
CA SER A 152 -15.26 -11.58 2.77
C SER A 152 -14.87 -12.92 3.42
N ARG A 153 -15.30 -14.04 2.81
CA ARG A 153 -15.00 -15.37 3.31
C ARG A 153 -13.66 -15.90 2.76
N PRO A 154 -12.86 -16.63 3.55
CA PRO A 154 -11.72 -17.40 3.07
C PRO A 154 -12.15 -18.46 2.00
N PRO A 155 -11.21 -19.00 1.18
CA PRO A 155 -9.76 -18.78 1.24
C PRO A 155 -9.34 -17.44 0.62
N PHE A 156 -8.31 -16.82 1.20
CA PHE A 156 -7.70 -15.63 0.64
C PHE A 156 -6.52 -16.04 -0.26
N THR A 157 -6.26 -15.25 -1.30
CA THR A 157 -5.16 -15.48 -2.25
C THR A 157 -3.80 -15.50 -1.56
N GLU A 158 -2.91 -16.41 -1.98
CA GLU A 158 -1.51 -16.45 -1.57
C GLU A 158 -0.79 -15.14 -1.85
N TYR A 159 0.14 -14.79 -0.97
CA TYR A 159 0.89 -13.54 -1.00
C TYR A 159 2.14 -13.64 -1.88
N VAL A 160 2.27 -12.72 -2.83
CA VAL A 160 3.47 -12.53 -3.66
C VAL A 160 4.13 -11.18 -3.32
N SER A 161 4.18 -10.80 -2.05
CA SER A 161 4.72 -9.51 -1.59
C SER A 161 5.79 -9.71 -0.52
N THR A 162 6.56 -8.66 -0.24
CA THR A 162 7.55 -8.62 0.84
C THR A 162 6.93 -9.10 2.15
N ARG A 163 7.53 -10.10 2.78
CA ARG A 163 6.99 -10.75 3.99
C ARG A 163 7.37 -10.07 5.31
N TRP A 164 8.27 -9.10 5.28
CA TRP A 164 8.85 -8.48 6.48
C TRP A 164 7.84 -7.79 7.40
N TYR A 165 6.67 -7.43 6.87
CA TYR A 165 5.57 -6.73 7.56
C TYR A 165 4.37 -7.64 7.81
N ARG A 166 4.47 -8.94 7.51
CA ARG A 166 3.35 -9.88 7.68
C ARG A 166 3.16 -10.24 9.14
N ALA A 167 1.91 -10.18 9.58
CA ALA A 167 1.50 -10.65 10.90
C ALA A 167 1.71 -12.18 11.04
N PRO A 168 1.96 -12.70 12.25
CA PRO A 168 2.23 -14.12 12.47
C PRO A 168 1.15 -15.05 11.93
N GLU A 169 -0.14 -14.69 12.07
CA GLU A 169 -1.27 -15.46 11.55
C GLU A 169 -1.23 -15.64 10.04
N LEU A 170 -0.65 -14.70 9.31
CA LEU A 170 -0.46 -14.84 7.85
C LEU A 170 0.69 -15.79 7.50
N LEU A 171 1.78 -15.77 8.29
CA LEU A 171 2.92 -16.66 8.12
C LEU A 171 2.56 -18.10 8.47
N LEU A 172 1.62 -18.28 9.40
CA LEU A 172 1.09 -19.58 9.82
C LEU A 172 -0.09 -20.05 8.95
N CYS A 173 -0.35 -19.36 7.83
CA CYS A 173 -1.42 -19.71 6.90
C CYS A 173 -2.80 -19.84 7.57
N SER A 174 -3.08 -19.01 8.60
CA SER A 174 -4.41 -19.00 9.22
C SER A 174 -5.50 -18.76 8.17
N PRO A 175 -6.55 -19.57 8.12
CA PRO A 175 -7.66 -19.36 7.20
C PRO A 175 -8.49 -18.13 7.57
N SER A 176 -8.41 -17.68 8.83
CA SER A 176 -9.18 -16.55 9.36
C SER A 176 -8.25 -15.44 9.85
N TYR A 177 -8.22 -14.32 9.12
CA TYR A 177 -7.53 -13.09 9.53
C TYR A 177 -8.31 -11.86 9.03
N SER A 178 -8.04 -10.70 9.60
CA SER A 178 -8.78 -9.48 9.28
C SER A 178 -7.88 -8.24 9.44
N SER A 179 -8.49 -7.07 9.63
CA SER A 179 -7.82 -5.77 9.74
C SER A 179 -6.68 -5.66 10.78
N PRO A 180 -6.60 -6.45 11.87
CA PRO A 180 -5.46 -6.39 12.78
C PRO A 180 -4.09 -6.61 12.12
N ILE A 181 -4.03 -7.34 11.00
CA ILE A 181 -2.77 -7.55 10.25
C ILE A 181 -2.16 -6.24 9.73
N ASP A 182 -3.00 -5.24 9.40
CA ASP A 182 -2.53 -3.93 8.97
C ASP A 182 -1.90 -3.16 10.14
N ILE A 183 -2.44 -3.32 11.35
CA ILE A 183 -1.90 -2.70 12.56
C ILE A 183 -0.57 -3.34 12.95
N PHE A 184 -0.45 -4.67 12.82
CA PHE A 184 0.83 -5.36 12.99
C PHE A 184 1.89 -4.82 12.01
N ALA A 185 1.54 -4.70 10.72
CA ALA A 185 2.43 -4.15 9.70
C ALA A 185 2.84 -2.71 10.03
N MET A 186 1.90 -1.87 10.53
CA MET A 186 2.21 -0.52 10.96
C MET A 186 3.18 -0.50 12.14
N GLY A 187 3.07 -1.42 13.08
CA GLY A 187 4.03 -1.59 14.19
C GLY A 187 5.45 -1.89 13.68
N CYS A 188 5.58 -2.78 12.70
CA CYS A 188 6.86 -3.08 12.06
C CYS A 188 7.45 -1.84 11.35
N ILE A 189 6.62 -1.08 10.63
CA ILE A 189 7.03 0.15 9.93
C ILE A 189 7.44 1.24 10.94
N LEU A 190 6.71 1.39 12.03
CA LEU A 190 7.06 2.33 13.10
C LEU A 190 8.44 2.02 13.68
N ALA A 191 8.71 0.75 14.00
CA ALA A 191 10.03 0.33 14.45
C ALA A 191 11.12 0.62 13.40
N GLU A 192 10.83 0.37 12.12
CA GLU A 192 11.76 0.63 11.03
C GLU A 192 12.10 2.12 10.87
N MET A 193 11.14 3.03 11.09
CA MET A 193 11.40 4.48 11.07
C MET A 193 12.41 4.91 12.14
N TYR A 194 12.41 4.26 13.33
CA TYR A 194 13.40 4.52 14.38
C TYR A 194 14.72 3.79 14.14
N LEU A 195 14.68 2.55 13.63
CA LEU A 195 15.86 1.69 13.46
C LEU A 195 16.61 1.96 12.16
N LEU A 196 15.97 2.60 11.17
CA LEU A 196 16.43 2.80 9.79
C LEU A 196 16.79 1.47 9.09
N ARG A 197 16.20 0.39 9.55
CA ARG A 197 16.30 -0.97 8.97
C ARG A 197 15.06 -1.77 9.32
N PRO A 198 14.66 -2.74 8.49
CA PRO A 198 13.52 -3.59 8.81
C PRO A 198 13.63 -4.25 10.18
N LEU A 199 12.53 -4.31 10.92
CA LEU A 199 12.47 -4.92 12.26
C LEU A 199 12.86 -6.40 12.21
N ALA A 200 12.29 -7.17 11.29
CA ALA A 200 12.49 -8.61 11.15
C ALA A 200 12.57 -9.00 9.65
N PRO A 201 13.74 -8.85 8.98
CA PRO A 201 13.87 -9.17 7.55
C PRO A 201 14.08 -10.67 7.32
N GLY A 202 12.99 -11.43 7.17
CA GLY A 202 13.02 -12.86 6.90
C GLY A 202 13.25 -13.21 5.43
N ASN A 203 14.04 -14.26 5.17
CA ASN A 203 14.33 -14.76 3.82
C ASN A 203 13.32 -15.82 3.37
N SER A 204 12.63 -16.46 4.30
CA SER A 204 11.52 -17.40 4.10
C SER A 204 10.41 -17.13 5.13
N GLU A 205 9.27 -17.79 5.01
CA GLU A 205 8.19 -17.64 6.00
C GLU A 205 8.59 -18.17 7.37
N ALA A 206 9.29 -19.30 7.43
CA ALA A 206 9.82 -19.84 8.67
C ALA A 206 10.88 -18.93 9.30
N ASP A 207 11.82 -18.40 8.50
CA ASP A 207 12.83 -17.44 8.97
C ASP A 207 12.19 -16.13 9.44
N GLN A 208 11.13 -15.66 8.76
CA GLN A 208 10.36 -14.50 9.18
C GLN A 208 9.72 -14.72 10.55
N LEU A 209 9.06 -15.86 10.74
CA LEU A 209 8.43 -16.20 12.03
C LEU A 209 9.47 -16.31 13.15
N MET A 210 10.59 -16.98 12.88
CA MET A 210 11.70 -17.07 13.84
C MET A 210 12.22 -15.68 14.24
N LYS A 211 12.44 -14.79 13.28
CA LYS A 211 12.90 -13.41 13.54
C LYS A 211 11.88 -12.59 14.32
N LEU A 212 10.59 -12.79 14.08
CA LEU A 212 9.53 -12.18 14.89
C LEU A 212 9.58 -12.70 16.35
N CYS A 213 9.75 -14.00 16.56
CA CYS A 213 9.88 -14.56 17.90
C CYS A 213 11.13 -14.06 18.64
N LEU A 214 12.24 -13.80 17.93
CA LEU A 214 13.44 -13.21 18.53
C LEU A 214 13.20 -11.77 19.03
N VAL A 215 12.32 -11.03 18.40
CA VAL A 215 12.01 -9.64 18.77
C VAL A 215 10.87 -9.55 19.78
N LEU A 216 9.80 -10.33 19.58
CA LEU A 216 8.54 -10.21 20.33
C LEU A 216 8.42 -11.26 21.44
N GLY A 217 9.31 -12.23 21.48
CA GLY A 217 9.21 -13.41 22.34
C GLY A 217 8.44 -14.55 21.68
N THR A 218 8.52 -15.73 22.29
CA THR A 218 7.76 -16.90 21.85
C THR A 218 6.31 -16.78 22.32
N PRO A 219 5.32 -17.03 21.45
CA PRO A 219 3.92 -17.02 21.88
C PRO A 219 3.69 -18.05 23.03
N PRO A 220 2.74 -17.79 23.94
CA PRO A 220 2.35 -18.77 24.94
C PRO A 220 1.67 -19.98 24.28
N ALA A 221 1.62 -21.11 25.02
CA ALA A 221 1.14 -22.39 24.50
C ALA A 221 -0.36 -22.39 24.10
N ASP A 222 -1.11 -21.44 24.61
CA ASP A 222 -2.55 -21.25 24.36
C ASP A 222 -2.87 -20.21 23.29
N TRP A 223 -1.86 -19.69 22.61
CA TRP A 223 -1.99 -18.69 21.55
C TRP A 223 -2.50 -19.28 20.23
#